data_e92fdacc5d0654a278d0e4c4b133f7cf
#
_entry.id   e92fdacc5d0654a278d0e4c4b133f7cf
#
_cell.length_a   1.000
_cell.length_b   1.000
_cell.length_c   1.000
_cell.angle_alpha   90.00
_cell.angle_beta   90.00
_cell.angle_gamma   90.00
#
_symmetry.space_group_name_H-M   'P 1'
#
loop_
_entity.id
_entity.type
_entity.pdbx_description
1 polymer ?
#
loop_
_entity_poly.entity_id
_entity_poly.type
_entity_poly.pdbx_seq_one_letter_code
_entity_poly.pdbx_strand_id
1 'polypeptide(L)'
;MIVMLCVDDKYGMMFNCRRQSQDRVLRERMQKLTGGKPLWMNAYSKKQFEDSSNICVSEEYLEHAATGEYCFVEDQDITPYAARIEKIILFRWNRTYPADVYFNFELLSSGWILKETEEFEGSSHEKITEEVYTR
;
A
#
# COMPACT_ATOMS: atom_id res chain seq x y z
N MET A 1 -13.12 1.83 -1.05
CA MET A 1 -11.75 1.93 -1.58
C MET A 1 -10.93 0.71 -1.24
N ILE A 2 -9.91 0.45 -2.02
CA ILE A 2 -8.96 -0.64 -1.81
C ILE A 2 -7.63 0.00 -1.46
N VAL A 3 -7.05 -0.38 -0.33
CA VAL A 3 -5.81 0.23 0.16
C VAL A 3 -4.64 -0.70 -0.11
N MET A 4 -3.58 -0.17 -0.69
CA MET A 4 -2.31 -0.85 -0.90
C MET A 4 -1.24 -0.16 -0.07
N LEU A 5 -0.43 -0.94 0.65
CA LEU A 5 0.69 -0.40 1.43
C LEU A 5 1.81 -1.44 1.56
N CYS A 6 3.01 -0.94 1.86
CA CYS A 6 4.20 -1.76 2.01
C CYS A 6 4.69 -1.68 3.44
N VAL A 7 5.11 -2.82 3.99
CA VAL A 7 5.64 -2.89 5.35
C VAL A 7 6.89 -3.74 5.42
N ASP A 8 7.75 -3.43 6.39
CA ASP A 8 8.87 -4.30 6.75
C ASP A 8 8.43 -5.41 7.73
N ASP A 9 9.36 -6.20 8.24
CA ASP A 9 9.07 -7.33 9.12
C ASP A 9 8.43 -6.92 10.45
N LYS A 10 8.54 -5.64 10.84
CA LYS A 10 7.97 -5.08 12.06
C LYS A 10 6.83 -4.11 11.78
N TYR A 11 6.23 -4.19 10.60
CA TYR A 11 5.15 -3.30 10.15
C TYR A 11 5.59 -1.84 9.99
N GLY A 12 6.89 -1.58 9.85
CA GLY A 12 7.39 -0.25 9.56
C GLY A 12 7.03 0.18 8.14
N MET A 13 6.76 1.45 7.97
CA MET A 13 6.37 2.05 6.69
C MET A 13 7.33 3.14 6.23
N MET A 14 7.73 4.01 7.15
CA MET A 14 8.59 5.15 6.86
C MET A 14 9.63 5.36 7.96
N PHE A 15 10.70 6.03 7.60
CA PHE A 15 11.72 6.50 8.54
C PHE A 15 12.20 7.88 8.13
N ASN A 16 12.23 8.81 9.09
CA ASN A 16 12.74 10.17 8.88
C ASN A 16 12.07 10.86 7.67
N CYS A 17 10.74 10.77 7.61
CA CYS A 17 9.90 11.31 6.53
C CYS A 17 10.20 10.75 5.14
N ARG A 18 10.79 9.56 5.07
CA ARG A 18 11.11 8.90 3.80
C ARG A 18 10.60 7.46 3.80
N ARG A 19 10.21 6.97 2.61
CA ARG A 19 9.88 5.55 2.45
C ARG A 19 11.10 4.69 2.77
N GLN A 20 10.85 3.52 3.33
CA GLN A 20 11.92 2.58 3.68
C GLN A 20 12.60 1.99 2.45
N SER A 21 11.83 1.74 1.41
CA SER A 21 12.33 1.12 0.19
C SER A 21 11.37 1.37 -0.98
N GLN A 22 11.79 0.99 -2.17
CA GLN A 22 10.97 1.00 -3.37
C GLN A 22 11.43 -0.11 -4.31
N ASP A 23 10.56 -0.50 -5.22
CA ASP A 23 10.83 -1.59 -6.14
C ASP A 23 10.02 -1.41 -7.41
N ARG A 24 10.68 -1.45 -8.56
CA ARG A 24 10.04 -1.22 -9.85
C ARG A 24 9.01 -2.31 -10.17
N VAL A 25 9.34 -3.58 -9.91
CA VAL A 25 8.43 -4.70 -10.17
C VAL A 25 7.19 -4.58 -9.28
N LEU A 26 7.36 -4.15 -8.02
CA LEU A 26 6.23 -3.91 -7.13
C LEU A 26 5.33 -2.79 -7.67
N ARG A 27 5.90 -1.68 -8.12
CA ARG A 27 5.09 -0.58 -8.70
C ARG A 27 4.31 -1.03 -9.92
N GLU A 28 4.94 -1.81 -10.80
CA GLU A 28 4.26 -2.37 -11.97
C GLU A 28 3.12 -3.30 -11.57
N ARG A 29 3.33 -4.10 -10.53
CA ARG A 29 2.31 -5.00 -10.00
C ARG A 29 1.13 -4.22 -9.42
N MET A 30 1.39 -3.16 -8.67
CA MET A 30 0.32 -2.30 -8.13
C MET A 30 -0.53 -1.71 -9.25
N GLN A 31 0.08 -1.19 -10.30
CA GLN A 31 -0.64 -0.66 -11.45
C GLN A 31 -1.47 -1.72 -12.16
N LYS A 32 -0.92 -2.91 -12.30
CA LYS A 32 -1.64 -4.04 -12.92
C LYS A 32 -2.88 -4.42 -12.10
N LEU A 33 -2.75 -4.42 -10.77
CA LEU A 33 -3.87 -4.72 -9.87
C LEU A 33 -5.01 -3.74 -10.00
N THR A 34 -4.72 -2.46 -10.30
CA THR A 34 -5.78 -1.46 -10.47
C THR A 34 -6.64 -1.70 -11.69
N GLY A 35 -6.12 -2.40 -12.70
CA GLY A 35 -6.83 -2.62 -13.96
C GLY A 35 -7.24 -1.32 -14.66
N GLY A 36 -6.49 -0.24 -14.45
CA GLY A 36 -6.76 1.08 -15.02
C GLY A 36 -7.71 1.94 -14.18
N LYS A 37 -8.23 1.44 -13.07
CA LYS A 37 -9.04 2.22 -12.15
C LYS A 37 -8.21 3.28 -11.44
N PRO A 38 -8.82 4.35 -10.92
CA PRO A 38 -8.10 5.39 -10.21
C PRO A 38 -7.22 4.85 -9.09
N LEU A 39 -5.99 5.31 -9.08
CA LEU A 39 -5.00 5.03 -8.06
C LEU A 39 -4.63 6.35 -7.39
N TRP A 40 -5.13 6.54 -6.18
CA TRP A 40 -4.97 7.76 -5.41
C TRP A 40 -3.73 7.71 -4.55
N MET A 41 -3.01 8.81 -4.47
CA MET A 41 -1.83 8.95 -3.62
C MET A 41 -1.51 10.42 -3.40
N ASN A 42 -0.61 10.70 -2.44
CA ASN A 42 -0.13 12.07 -2.25
C ASN A 42 1.01 12.38 -3.23
N ALA A 43 1.44 13.65 -3.23
CA ALA A 43 2.49 14.11 -4.14
C ALA A 43 3.84 13.42 -3.90
N TYR A 44 4.16 13.12 -2.65
CA TYR A 44 5.39 12.41 -2.32
C TYR A 44 5.43 11.01 -2.93
N SER A 45 4.35 10.26 -2.77
CA SER A 45 4.25 8.90 -3.33
C SER A 45 4.29 8.91 -4.85
N LYS A 46 3.68 9.92 -5.50
CA LYS A 46 3.65 10.04 -6.96
C LYS A 46 5.05 10.10 -7.56
N LYS A 47 6.01 10.66 -6.85
CA LYS A 47 7.38 10.85 -7.37
C LYS A 47 8.07 9.56 -7.78
N GLN A 48 7.69 8.42 -7.21
CA GLN A 48 8.29 7.13 -7.57
C GLN A 48 7.62 6.45 -8.76
N PHE A 49 6.47 6.94 -9.19
CA PHE A 49 5.71 6.36 -10.30
C PHE A 49 5.95 7.13 -11.59
N GLU A 50 5.95 6.41 -12.72
CA GLU A 50 5.88 7.02 -14.03
C GLU A 50 4.49 7.62 -14.24
N ASP A 51 4.38 8.60 -15.13
CA ASP A 51 3.10 9.21 -15.44
C ASP A 51 2.15 8.16 -16.02
N SER A 52 0.93 8.16 -15.48
CA SER A 52 -0.13 7.29 -15.92
C SER A 52 -1.46 7.99 -15.74
N SER A 53 -2.37 7.81 -16.70
CA SER A 53 -3.67 8.49 -16.72
C SER A 53 -4.56 8.15 -15.53
N ASN A 54 -4.33 7.01 -14.87
CA ASN A 54 -5.14 6.58 -13.73
C ASN A 54 -4.62 7.07 -12.37
N ILE A 55 -3.44 7.69 -12.31
CA ILE A 55 -2.92 8.19 -11.03
C ILE A 55 -3.57 9.52 -10.72
N CYS A 56 -4.17 9.61 -9.53
CA CYS A 56 -4.83 10.80 -9.01
C CYS A 56 -4.07 11.28 -7.77
N VAL A 57 -3.61 12.52 -7.79
CA VAL A 57 -2.78 13.08 -6.70
C VAL A 57 -3.60 14.05 -5.86
N SER A 58 -3.64 13.81 -4.56
CA SER A 58 -4.26 14.70 -3.58
C SER A 58 -3.68 14.40 -2.21
N GLU A 59 -3.46 15.43 -1.39
CA GLU A 59 -3.06 15.21 0.00
C GLU A 59 -4.18 14.59 0.84
N GLU A 60 -5.44 14.76 0.41
CA GLU A 60 -6.61 14.12 1.02
C GLU A 60 -7.05 12.86 0.25
N TYR A 61 -6.10 12.11 -0.26
CA TYR A 61 -6.39 10.97 -1.15
C TYR A 61 -7.29 9.90 -0.51
N LEU A 62 -7.16 9.68 0.80
CA LEU A 62 -8.00 8.71 1.51
C LEU A 62 -9.47 9.17 1.64
N GLU A 63 -9.72 10.47 1.51
CA GLU A 63 -11.07 11.03 1.54
C GLU A 63 -11.72 11.01 0.17
N HIS A 64 -10.92 11.10 -0.89
CA HIS A 64 -11.42 11.21 -2.26
C HIS A 64 -11.72 9.87 -2.91
N ALA A 65 -10.99 8.81 -2.58
CA ALA A 65 -11.14 7.53 -3.24
C ALA A 65 -12.56 6.97 -3.03
N ALA A 66 -13.18 6.57 -4.12
CA ALA A 66 -14.52 6.00 -4.13
C ALA A 66 -14.50 4.47 -4.09
N THR A 67 -15.69 3.88 -4.03
CA THR A 67 -15.87 2.42 -4.08
C THR A 67 -15.17 1.84 -5.32
N GLY A 68 -14.36 0.80 -5.11
CA GLY A 68 -13.63 0.13 -6.17
C GLY A 68 -12.37 0.84 -6.64
N GLU A 69 -12.08 2.03 -6.13
CA GLU A 69 -10.86 2.76 -6.43
C GLU A 69 -9.75 2.42 -5.45
N TYR A 70 -8.50 2.66 -5.86
CA TYR A 70 -7.31 2.25 -5.12
C TYR A 70 -6.62 3.44 -4.47
N CYS A 71 -6.03 3.21 -3.30
CA CYS A 71 -5.13 4.16 -2.64
C CYS A 71 -3.80 3.48 -2.36
N PHE A 72 -2.71 4.16 -2.68
CA PHE A 72 -1.39 3.75 -2.22
C PHE A 72 -1.00 4.61 -1.02
N VAL A 73 -0.81 3.97 0.13
CA VAL A 73 -0.57 4.64 1.41
C VAL A 73 0.83 4.35 1.89
N GLU A 74 1.63 5.41 2.12
CA GLU A 74 2.98 5.26 2.65
C GLU A 74 3.15 5.84 4.06
N ASP A 75 2.34 6.82 4.44
CA ASP A 75 2.62 7.66 5.61
C ASP A 75 1.45 7.88 6.57
N GLN A 76 0.29 7.28 6.32
CA GLN A 76 -0.89 7.55 7.13
C GLN A 76 -1.44 6.29 7.79
N ASP A 77 -2.07 6.49 8.96
CA ASP A 77 -2.89 5.47 9.60
C ASP A 77 -4.24 5.39 8.88
N ILE A 78 -4.57 4.21 8.38
CA ILE A 78 -5.82 3.99 7.66
C ILE A 78 -6.99 3.63 8.59
N THR A 79 -6.74 3.45 9.88
CA THR A 79 -7.76 3.05 10.85
C THR A 79 -8.99 3.98 10.85
N PRO A 80 -8.86 5.32 10.77
CA PRO A 80 -10.02 6.20 10.71
C PRO A 80 -10.93 5.98 9.50
N TYR A 81 -10.41 5.35 8.45
CA TYR A 81 -11.14 5.11 7.20
C TYR A 81 -11.65 3.67 7.07
N ALA A 82 -11.47 2.85 8.10
CA ALA A 82 -11.71 1.41 8.05
C ALA A 82 -13.11 1.04 7.52
N ALA A 83 -14.13 1.80 7.89
CA ALA A 83 -15.51 1.54 7.45
C ALA A 83 -15.69 1.64 5.93
N ARG A 84 -14.83 2.40 5.25
CA ARG A 84 -14.88 2.60 3.79
C ARG A 84 -13.93 1.69 3.02
N ILE A 85 -13.08 0.94 3.72
CA ILE A 85 -12.08 0.08 3.08
C ILE A 85 -12.70 -1.28 2.77
N GLU A 86 -12.72 -1.65 1.49
CA GLU A 86 -13.26 -2.92 1.00
C GLU A 86 -12.23 -4.03 1.07
N LYS A 87 -10.95 -3.68 0.88
CA LYS A 87 -9.85 -4.63 0.76
C LYS A 87 -8.55 -3.95 1.16
N ILE A 88 -7.68 -4.68 1.84
CA ILE A 88 -6.32 -4.24 2.16
C ILE A 88 -5.35 -5.18 1.45
N ILE A 89 -4.48 -4.61 0.65
CA ILE A 89 -3.40 -5.34 -0.02
C ILE A 89 -2.09 -4.90 0.63
N LEU A 90 -1.50 -5.80 1.38
CA LEU A 90 -0.28 -5.56 2.15
C LEU A 90 0.90 -6.22 1.46
N PHE A 91 1.90 -5.44 1.10
CA PHE A 91 3.14 -5.96 0.53
C PHE A 91 4.21 -5.97 1.61
N ARG A 92 4.81 -7.14 1.83
CA ARG A 92 5.90 -7.31 2.80
C ARG A 92 7.22 -7.31 2.06
N TRP A 93 8.12 -6.40 2.45
CA TRP A 93 9.48 -6.37 1.91
C TRP A 93 10.30 -7.61 2.27
N ASN A 94 9.94 -8.29 3.35
CA ASN A 94 10.68 -9.42 3.93
C ASN A 94 12.08 -9.00 4.37
N ARG A 95 12.17 -7.79 4.87
CA ARG A 95 13.38 -7.18 5.45
C ARG A 95 12.97 -6.30 6.62
N THR A 96 13.94 -5.96 7.47
CA THR A 96 13.75 -5.00 8.55
C THR A 96 14.56 -3.75 8.24
N TYR A 97 13.91 -2.60 8.34
CA TYR A 97 14.51 -1.29 8.13
C TYR A 97 14.29 -0.42 9.37
N PRO A 98 15.09 0.66 9.55
CA PRO A 98 14.71 1.67 10.53
C PRO A 98 13.31 2.22 10.22
N ALA A 99 12.51 2.46 11.26
CA ALA A 99 11.15 2.95 11.09
C ALA A 99 10.75 3.84 12.26
N ASP A 100 9.94 4.85 11.97
CA ASP A 100 9.27 5.71 12.96
C ASP A 100 7.79 5.91 12.62
N VAL A 101 7.32 5.39 11.49
CA VAL A 101 5.91 5.29 11.13
C VAL A 101 5.59 3.83 10.87
N TYR A 102 4.52 3.34 11.50
CA TYR A 102 4.14 1.93 11.46
C TYR A 102 2.71 1.76 11.00
N PHE A 103 2.46 0.65 10.30
CA PHE A 103 1.10 0.20 10.03
C PHE A 103 0.47 -0.31 11.32
N ASN A 104 -0.75 0.13 11.61
CA ASN A 104 -1.50 -0.37 12.76
C ASN A 104 -2.06 -1.76 12.45
N PHE A 105 -1.25 -2.80 12.69
CA PHE A 105 -1.62 -4.17 12.38
C PHE A 105 -2.79 -4.69 13.24
N GLU A 106 -3.09 -4.04 14.37
CA GLU A 106 -4.25 -4.40 15.18
C GLU A 106 -5.56 -4.23 14.42
N LEU A 107 -5.58 -3.34 13.42
CA LEU A 107 -6.73 -3.20 12.52
C LEU A 107 -7.13 -4.54 11.91
N LEU A 108 -6.17 -5.37 11.55
CA LEU A 108 -6.43 -6.66 10.90
C LEU A 108 -7.14 -7.66 11.81
N SER A 109 -7.09 -7.47 13.14
CA SER A 109 -7.81 -8.33 14.09
C SER A 109 -9.30 -7.96 14.21
N SER A 110 -9.73 -6.89 13.57
CA SER A 110 -11.12 -6.38 13.64
C SER A 110 -12.00 -6.93 12.51
N GLY A 111 -11.98 -8.26 12.33
CA GLY A 111 -12.84 -8.93 11.34
C GLY A 111 -12.23 -9.05 9.95
N TRP A 112 -10.98 -8.68 9.75
CA TRP A 112 -10.28 -8.86 8.50
C TRP A 112 -9.76 -10.29 8.37
N ILE A 113 -9.89 -10.87 7.17
CA ILE A 113 -9.50 -12.25 6.88
C ILE A 113 -8.48 -12.25 5.75
N LEU A 114 -7.37 -12.95 5.95
CA LEU A 114 -6.38 -13.16 4.91
C LEU A 114 -6.96 -14.12 3.86
N LYS A 115 -7.19 -13.61 2.65
CA LYS A 115 -7.81 -14.37 1.55
C LYS A 115 -6.80 -14.95 0.59
N GLU A 116 -5.73 -14.23 0.33
CA GLU A 116 -4.73 -14.64 -0.66
C GLU A 116 -3.36 -14.23 -0.18
N THR A 117 -2.38 -15.06 -0.50
CA THR A 117 -0.95 -14.78 -0.29
C THR A 117 -0.21 -15.19 -1.54
N GLU A 118 0.62 -14.30 -2.06
CA GLU A 118 1.45 -14.59 -3.23
C GLU A 118 2.83 -13.99 -3.04
N GLU A 119 3.85 -14.74 -3.44
CA GLU A 119 5.24 -14.28 -3.39
C GLU A 119 5.74 -14.05 -4.79
N PHE A 120 6.54 -13.00 -4.98
CA PHE A 120 7.15 -12.69 -6.27
C PHE A 120 8.52 -12.05 -6.09
N GLU A 121 9.35 -12.20 -7.11
CA GLU A 121 10.66 -11.56 -7.14
C GLU A 121 10.52 -10.10 -7.55
N GLY A 122 11.12 -9.20 -6.75
CA GLY A 122 11.20 -7.79 -7.08
C GLY A 122 12.40 -7.46 -7.95
N SER A 123 12.54 -6.19 -8.34
CA SER A 123 13.72 -5.71 -9.06
C SER A 123 14.91 -5.43 -8.13
N SER A 124 14.64 -5.05 -6.89
CA SER A 124 15.65 -4.76 -5.86
C SER A 124 15.45 -5.56 -4.57
N HIS A 125 14.51 -6.49 -4.56
CA HIS A 125 14.22 -7.39 -3.44
C HIS A 125 14.11 -8.80 -3.97
N GLU A 126 14.70 -9.76 -3.25
CA GLU A 126 14.66 -11.17 -3.67
C GLU A 126 13.24 -11.72 -3.67
N LYS A 127 12.47 -11.37 -2.63
CA LYS A 127 11.12 -11.86 -2.46
C LYS A 127 10.26 -10.82 -1.77
N ILE A 128 9.13 -10.52 -2.40
CA ILE A 128 8.09 -9.65 -1.82
C ILE A 128 6.85 -10.52 -1.65
N THR A 129 6.18 -10.40 -0.49
CA THR A 129 4.96 -11.14 -0.23
C THR A 129 3.76 -10.22 -0.31
N GLU A 130 2.80 -10.57 -1.15
CA GLU A 130 1.52 -9.86 -1.27
C GLU A 130 0.48 -10.60 -0.45
N GLU A 131 -0.17 -9.90 0.47
CA GLU A 131 -1.26 -10.43 1.28
C GLU A 131 -2.52 -9.63 1.03
N VAL A 132 -3.62 -10.31 0.73
CA VAL A 132 -4.90 -9.68 0.47
C VAL A 132 -5.86 -10.00 1.60
N TYR A 133 -6.36 -8.95 2.25
CA TYR A 133 -7.32 -9.05 3.36
C TYR A 133 -8.67 -8.49 2.94
N THR A 134 -9.74 -9.21 3.31
CA THR A 134 -11.13 -8.76 3.15
C THR A 134 -11.89 -8.98 4.46
N ARG A 135 -13.10 -8.46 4.51
CA ARG A 135 -14.01 -8.67 5.65
C ARG A 135 -15.23 -9.48 5.21
#